data_d860d9b474aec7912a8096fcd5034ee5
#
_entry.id   d860d9b474aec7912a8096fcd5034ee5
#
_cell.length_a   1.000
_cell.length_b   1.000
_cell.length_c   1.000
_cell.angle_alpha   90.00
_cell.angle_beta   90.00
_cell.angle_gamma   90.00
#
_symmetry.space_group_name_H-M   'P 1'
#
loop_
_entity.id
_entity.type
_entity.pdbx_description
1 polymer ?
#
loop_
_entity_poly.entity_id
_entity_poly.type
_entity_poly.pdbx_seq_one_letter_code
_entity_poly.pdbx_strand_id
1 'polypeptide(L)'
;MRYLLTAVCALALAGPVAAQDFNASPNYGDISLAPGFQPDPHLVSLRAGGSISATNAGSGCSGYITNAPDFRFYWSGKGSLNIMISVLSRSDTTLVVNGPNGEWYCDDDSGEDTNPLVTLGSTAGRYEIWVGTYSSGDPQPAVLSISEVASF
;
A
#
# COMPACT_ATOMS: atom_id res chain seq x y z
N MET A 1 -29.97 -56.50 -8.15
CA MET A 1 -29.00 -55.91 -7.22
C MET A 1 -28.69 -54.52 -7.70
N ARG A 2 -29.27 -53.44 -7.09
CA ARG A 2 -29.12 -52.05 -7.53
C ARG A 2 -28.10 -51.40 -6.58
N TYR A 3 -26.94 -51.00 -7.10
CA TYR A 3 -25.94 -50.26 -6.32
C TYR A 3 -26.30 -48.77 -6.33
N LEU A 4 -26.62 -48.23 -5.18
CA LEU A 4 -26.74 -46.77 -4.95
C LEU A 4 -25.34 -46.22 -4.81
N LEU A 5 -24.88 -45.39 -5.77
CA LEU A 5 -23.70 -44.58 -5.62
C LEU A 5 -24.09 -43.33 -4.82
N THR A 6 -23.61 -43.23 -3.59
CA THR A 6 -23.67 -42.01 -2.81
C THR A 6 -22.53 -41.07 -3.23
N ALA A 7 -22.87 -39.99 -3.91
CA ALA A 7 -21.92 -38.89 -4.20
C ALA A 7 -21.67 -38.09 -2.93
N VAL A 8 -20.44 -38.15 -2.42
CA VAL A 8 -19.97 -37.29 -1.32
C VAL A 8 -19.58 -35.96 -1.93
N CYS A 9 -20.39 -34.92 -1.68
CA CYS A 9 -20.10 -33.55 -2.04
C CYS A 9 -19.11 -32.99 -1.01
N ALA A 10 -17.83 -32.85 -1.38
CA ALA A 10 -16.83 -32.20 -0.55
C ALA A 10 -17.10 -30.69 -0.55
N LEU A 11 -17.60 -30.12 0.55
CA LEU A 11 -17.63 -28.67 0.76
C LEU A 11 -16.19 -28.21 0.98
N ALA A 12 -15.63 -27.49 0.02
CA ALA A 12 -14.40 -26.73 0.21
C ALA A 12 -14.72 -25.55 1.13
N LEU A 13 -14.21 -25.57 2.35
CA LEU A 13 -14.21 -24.44 3.27
C LEU A 13 -13.24 -23.39 2.70
N ALA A 14 -13.75 -22.37 2.00
CA ALA A 14 -12.99 -21.17 1.70
C ALA A 14 -12.75 -20.45 3.04
N GLY A 15 -11.51 -20.51 3.55
CA GLY A 15 -11.10 -19.71 4.70
C GLY A 15 -11.22 -18.22 4.37
N PRO A 16 -11.39 -17.35 5.37
CA PRO A 16 -11.42 -15.89 5.14
C PRO A 16 -10.08 -15.48 4.49
N VAL A 17 -10.16 -14.88 3.33
CA VAL A 17 -9.02 -14.19 2.72
C VAL A 17 -8.76 -12.98 3.61
N ALA A 18 -7.57 -12.88 4.22
CA ALA A 18 -7.17 -11.71 4.97
C ALA A 18 -7.05 -10.55 3.98
N ALA A 19 -8.01 -9.63 4.03
CA ALA A 19 -7.94 -8.35 3.33
C ALA A 19 -7.22 -7.35 4.24
N GLN A 20 -6.54 -6.35 3.65
CA GLN A 20 -5.90 -5.27 4.39
C GLN A 20 -6.95 -4.49 5.19
N ASP A 21 -6.63 -4.21 6.46
CA ASP A 21 -7.50 -3.41 7.32
C ASP A 21 -7.13 -1.91 7.23
N PHE A 22 -7.70 -1.21 6.25
CA PHE A 22 -7.50 0.23 6.07
C PHE A 22 -8.09 1.10 7.20
N ASN A 23 -8.82 0.52 8.17
CA ASN A 23 -9.30 1.21 9.36
C ASN A 23 -8.41 0.98 10.60
N ALA A 24 -7.47 0.04 10.53
CA ALA A 24 -6.52 -0.17 11.61
C ALA A 24 -5.66 1.07 11.85
N SER A 25 -5.13 1.21 13.05
CA SER A 25 -4.14 2.25 13.36
C SER A 25 -2.86 2.00 12.55
N PRO A 26 -2.33 3.00 11.84
CA PRO A 26 -1.11 2.84 11.06
C PRO A 26 0.11 2.58 11.94
N ASN A 27 1.05 1.77 11.43
CA ASN A 27 2.23 1.30 12.16
C ASN A 27 3.21 2.45 12.51
N TYR A 28 3.30 3.46 11.64
CA TYR A 28 4.27 4.57 11.75
C TYR A 28 3.60 5.94 11.87
N GLY A 29 2.32 5.98 12.25
CA GLY A 29 1.59 7.20 12.54
C GLY A 29 0.86 7.81 11.35
N ASP A 30 0.40 9.03 11.55
CA ASP A 30 -0.40 9.78 10.56
C ASP A 30 -0.05 11.27 10.57
N ILE A 31 -0.45 11.98 9.49
CA ILE A 31 -0.27 13.43 9.36
C ILE A 31 -1.40 14.06 8.56
N SER A 32 -1.68 15.34 8.82
CA SER A 32 -2.54 16.18 7.97
C SER A 32 -1.66 17.10 7.12
N LEU A 33 -1.84 17.02 5.79
CA LEU A 33 -1.10 17.80 4.82
C LEU A 33 -2.05 18.67 3.98
N ALA A 34 -1.54 19.81 3.53
CA ALA A 34 -2.23 20.75 2.66
C ALA A 34 -1.29 21.16 1.51
N PRO A 35 -1.80 21.60 0.36
CA PRO A 35 -0.98 22.09 -0.74
C PRO A 35 0.07 23.10 -0.27
N GLY A 36 1.31 22.91 -0.72
CA GLY A 36 2.45 23.73 -0.31
C GLY A 36 2.96 23.45 1.11
N PHE A 37 2.68 22.27 1.65
CA PHE A 37 3.17 21.87 2.98
C PHE A 37 4.71 21.93 3.08
N GLN A 38 5.21 22.13 4.30
CA GLN A 38 6.63 22.17 4.58
C GLN A 38 6.95 21.37 5.86
N PRO A 39 8.04 20.58 5.89
CA PRO A 39 8.98 20.35 4.78
C PRO A 39 8.36 19.51 3.67
N ASP A 40 8.73 19.78 2.42
CA ASP A 40 8.43 18.97 1.26
C ASP A 40 9.75 18.47 0.64
N PRO A 41 10.01 17.15 0.59
CA PRO A 41 9.11 16.04 0.94
C PRO A 41 8.89 15.83 2.45
N HIS A 42 7.72 15.29 2.81
CA HIS A 42 7.51 14.68 4.12
C HIS A 42 8.06 13.26 4.10
N LEU A 43 9.02 12.98 4.99
CA LEU A 43 9.75 11.71 5.02
C LEU A 43 9.40 10.90 6.27
N VAL A 44 9.18 9.59 6.08
CA VAL A 44 8.91 8.64 7.16
C VAL A 44 9.88 7.47 7.06
N SER A 45 10.73 7.29 8.07
CA SER A 45 11.56 6.09 8.18
C SER A 45 10.73 4.92 8.70
N LEU A 46 10.76 3.80 7.99
CA LEU A 46 9.97 2.62 8.31
C LEU A 46 10.68 1.31 7.90
N ARG A 47 10.00 0.20 8.13
CA ARG A 47 10.43 -1.10 7.62
C ARG A 47 9.38 -1.61 6.63
N ALA A 48 9.78 -1.72 5.37
CA ALA A 48 8.98 -2.28 4.29
C ALA A 48 8.81 -3.79 4.46
N GLY A 49 7.64 -4.32 4.12
CA GLY A 49 7.37 -5.76 4.12
C GLY A 49 6.17 -6.16 4.96
N GLY A 50 5.88 -7.44 4.94
CA GLY A 50 4.77 -8.05 5.65
C GLY A 50 4.57 -9.50 5.25
N SER A 51 3.48 -10.10 5.70
CA SER A 51 3.15 -11.50 5.43
C SER A 51 1.92 -11.70 4.53
N ILE A 52 1.27 -10.62 4.13
CA ILE A 52 0.04 -10.66 3.34
C ILE A 52 0.37 -10.29 1.90
N SER A 53 -0.04 -11.12 0.94
CA SER A 53 0.14 -10.79 -0.48
C SER A 53 -0.65 -9.54 -0.85
N ALA A 54 0.01 -8.55 -1.44
CA ALA A 54 -0.60 -7.32 -1.90
C ALA A 54 -1.60 -7.53 -3.04
N THR A 55 -1.55 -8.67 -3.75
CA THR A 55 -2.52 -9.03 -4.79
C THR A 55 -3.95 -9.09 -4.28
N ASN A 56 -4.15 -9.23 -2.96
CA ASN A 56 -5.47 -9.19 -2.33
C ASN A 56 -6.07 -7.77 -2.29
N ALA A 57 -5.25 -6.72 -2.39
CA ALA A 57 -5.72 -5.32 -2.41
C ALA A 57 -6.34 -4.94 -3.77
N GLY A 58 -5.74 -5.39 -4.87
CA GLY A 58 -6.25 -5.07 -6.19
C GLY A 58 -5.43 -5.65 -7.34
N SER A 59 -5.96 -5.53 -8.55
CA SER A 59 -5.26 -5.91 -9.77
C SER A 59 -4.04 -5.01 -9.98
N GLY A 60 -2.89 -5.61 -10.24
CA GLY A 60 -1.62 -4.88 -10.43
C GLY A 60 -0.86 -4.58 -9.15
N CYS A 61 -1.38 -4.97 -7.98
CA CYS A 61 -0.62 -4.92 -6.74
C CYS A 61 0.27 -6.15 -6.61
N SER A 62 1.51 -5.96 -6.21
CA SER A 62 2.53 -7.00 -6.05
C SER A 62 3.20 -6.93 -4.68
N GLY A 63 3.91 -8.00 -4.32
CA GLY A 63 4.69 -8.07 -3.09
C GLY A 63 3.92 -8.45 -1.84
N TYR A 64 4.52 -8.15 -0.69
CA TYR A 64 4.05 -8.58 0.63
C TYR A 64 4.00 -7.37 1.58
N ILE A 65 2.84 -7.16 2.20
CA ILE A 65 2.52 -6.02 3.06
C ILE A 65 1.95 -6.46 4.41
N THR A 66 1.85 -5.55 5.34
CA THR A 66 1.20 -5.74 6.65
C THR A 66 -0.32 -5.69 6.54
N ASN A 67 -1.03 -6.14 7.60
CA ASN A 67 -2.48 -6.02 7.67
C ASN A 67 -2.91 -4.54 7.86
N ALA A 68 -2.32 -3.86 8.85
CA ALA A 68 -2.56 -2.43 9.08
C ALA A 68 -1.76 -1.59 8.08
N PRO A 69 -2.20 -0.36 7.74
CA PRO A 69 -1.38 0.57 6.98
C PRO A 69 -0.06 0.86 7.69
N ASP A 70 1.00 1.14 6.93
CA ASP A 70 2.24 1.62 7.51
C ASP A 70 2.15 3.09 7.88
N PHE A 71 1.54 3.89 7.01
CA PHE A 71 1.36 5.32 7.25
C PHE A 71 0.01 5.80 6.71
N ARG A 72 -0.50 6.88 7.29
CA ARG A 72 -1.74 7.54 6.86
C ARG A 72 -1.51 9.02 6.67
N PHE A 73 -2.10 9.61 5.65
CA PHE A 73 -2.19 11.06 5.58
C PHE A 73 -3.60 11.53 5.21
N TYR A 74 -3.95 12.69 5.76
CA TYR A 74 -5.17 13.40 5.44
C TYR A 74 -4.82 14.59 4.55
N TRP A 75 -5.30 14.57 3.33
CA TRP A 75 -5.06 15.63 2.36
C TRP A 75 -6.22 16.61 2.35
N SER A 76 -5.94 17.92 2.47
CA SER A 76 -7.00 18.94 2.47
C SER A 76 -7.58 19.20 1.08
N GLY A 77 -6.92 18.77 0.02
CA GLY A 77 -7.32 19.00 -1.37
C GLY A 77 -7.01 20.41 -1.87
N LYS A 78 -7.54 20.74 -3.06
CA LYS A 78 -7.43 22.07 -3.69
C LYS A 78 -6.02 22.47 -4.16
N GLY A 79 -5.07 21.55 -4.24
CA GLY A 79 -3.77 21.75 -4.87
C GLY A 79 -3.88 21.70 -6.39
N SER A 80 -2.95 22.38 -7.06
CA SER A 80 -2.76 22.29 -8.52
C SER A 80 -1.70 21.26 -8.92
N LEU A 81 -0.91 20.81 -7.96
CA LEU A 81 0.13 19.81 -8.16
C LEU A 81 -0.39 18.41 -7.82
N ASN A 82 0.23 17.42 -8.42
CA ASN A 82 0.01 16.02 -8.05
C ASN A 82 0.71 15.72 -6.71
N ILE A 83 0.22 14.69 -6.03
CA ILE A 83 0.88 14.11 -4.87
C ILE A 83 1.70 12.93 -5.37
N MET A 84 2.99 12.95 -5.14
CA MET A 84 3.91 11.85 -5.41
C MET A 84 4.19 11.12 -4.11
N ILE A 85 3.99 9.80 -4.12
CA ILE A 85 4.30 8.91 -3.01
C ILE A 85 5.33 7.94 -3.53
N SER A 86 6.56 8.00 -2.99
CA SER A 86 7.66 7.16 -3.41
C SER A 86 8.36 6.50 -2.21
N VAL A 87 9.13 5.48 -2.50
CA VAL A 87 9.92 4.77 -1.48
C VAL A 87 11.36 4.75 -1.92
N LEU A 88 12.28 4.91 -0.98
CA LEU A 88 13.70 4.70 -1.17
C LEU A 88 14.17 3.57 -0.26
N SER A 89 14.71 2.52 -0.85
CA SER A 89 15.28 1.36 -0.18
C SER A 89 16.43 0.77 -1.01
N ARG A 90 17.30 0.00 -0.37
CA ARG A 90 18.29 -0.85 -1.06
C ARG A 90 17.71 -2.21 -1.47
N SER A 91 16.51 -2.49 -1.00
CA SER A 91 15.77 -3.72 -1.31
C SER A 91 14.66 -3.39 -2.28
N ASP A 92 14.29 -4.35 -3.09
CA ASP A 92 13.16 -4.32 -3.99
C ASP A 92 11.86 -4.18 -3.18
N THR A 93 11.19 -3.02 -3.31
CA THR A 93 10.03 -2.64 -2.50
C THR A 93 8.80 -2.44 -3.36
N THR A 94 7.63 -2.48 -2.72
CA THR A 94 6.34 -2.24 -3.35
C THR A 94 5.55 -1.19 -2.58
N LEU A 95 4.67 -0.50 -3.27
CA LEU A 95 3.81 0.53 -2.70
C LEU A 95 2.35 0.21 -3.01
N VAL A 96 1.53 0.24 -1.99
CA VAL A 96 0.07 0.08 -2.10
C VAL A 96 -0.58 1.26 -1.40
N VAL A 97 -1.45 1.97 -2.09
CA VAL A 97 -2.16 3.13 -1.58
C VAL A 97 -3.66 2.95 -1.77
N ASN A 98 -4.43 3.10 -0.69
CA ASN A 98 -5.89 3.22 -0.75
C ASN A 98 -6.27 4.69 -0.64
N GLY A 99 -6.92 5.21 -1.66
CA GLY A 99 -7.32 6.61 -1.76
C GLY A 99 -8.69 6.91 -1.15
N PRO A 100 -9.07 8.20 -1.04
CA PRO A 100 -10.29 8.64 -0.40
C PRO A 100 -11.58 8.21 -1.11
N ASN A 101 -11.48 7.84 -2.38
CA ASN A 101 -12.57 7.28 -3.20
C ASN A 101 -12.68 5.75 -3.11
N GLY A 102 -11.83 5.10 -2.29
CA GLY A 102 -11.76 3.64 -2.15
C GLY A 102 -10.98 2.95 -3.27
N GLU A 103 -10.35 3.69 -4.18
CA GLU A 103 -9.50 3.13 -5.22
C GLU A 103 -8.14 2.72 -4.65
N TRP A 104 -7.60 1.66 -5.24
CA TRP A 104 -6.27 1.14 -4.93
C TRP A 104 -5.29 1.52 -6.03
N TYR A 105 -4.16 2.04 -5.62
CA TYR A 105 -3.04 2.41 -6.49
C TYR A 105 -1.83 1.61 -6.05
N CYS A 106 -1.20 0.93 -6.98
CA CYS A 106 -0.07 0.06 -6.69
C CYS A 106 1.05 0.29 -7.68
N ASP A 107 2.27 0.16 -7.20
CA ASP A 107 3.47 0.22 -8.02
C ASP A 107 4.61 -0.53 -7.34
N ASP A 108 5.61 -0.98 -8.12
CA ASP A 108 6.81 -1.63 -7.61
C ASP A 108 8.12 -1.07 -8.20
N ASP A 109 8.13 -0.58 -9.44
CA ASP A 109 9.37 -0.27 -10.17
C ASP A 109 9.37 1.10 -10.88
N SER A 110 8.38 1.97 -10.68
CA SER A 110 8.31 3.26 -11.41
C SER A 110 9.17 4.38 -10.81
N GLY A 111 9.79 4.15 -9.66
CA GLY A 111 10.71 5.08 -8.99
C GLY A 111 12.17 4.85 -9.35
N GLU A 112 13.07 5.11 -8.41
CA GLU A 112 14.51 4.89 -8.61
C GLU A 112 14.88 3.43 -8.34
N ASP A 113 15.68 2.82 -9.22
CA ASP A 113 16.07 1.40 -9.19
C ASP A 113 14.84 0.46 -9.21
N THR A 114 14.68 -0.36 -8.19
CA THR A 114 13.54 -1.27 -7.95
C THR A 114 12.64 -0.75 -6.84
N ASN A 115 12.41 0.56 -6.83
CA ASN A 115 11.55 1.20 -5.85
C ASN A 115 10.31 1.82 -6.50
N PRO A 116 9.19 1.86 -5.79
CA PRO A 116 7.92 2.31 -6.34
C PRO A 116 7.72 3.82 -6.32
N LEU A 117 6.92 4.31 -7.26
CA LEU A 117 6.39 5.66 -7.32
C LEU A 117 4.91 5.64 -7.74
N VAL A 118 4.04 6.12 -6.88
CA VAL A 118 2.63 6.38 -7.19
C VAL A 118 2.40 7.88 -7.30
N THR A 119 1.82 8.33 -8.41
CA THR A 119 1.44 9.73 -8.64
C THR A 119 -0.08 9.87 -8.64
N LEU A 120 -0.61 10.70 -7.75
CA LEU A 120 -2.03 10.88 -7.50
C LEU A 120 -2.45 12.33 -7.78
N GLY A 121 -3.70 12.51 -8.21
CA GLY A 121 -4.32 13.84 -8.22
C GLY A 121 -4.56 14.38 -6.81
N SER A 122 -4.67 15.71 -6.67
CA SER A 122 -4.88 16.40 -5.39
C SER A 122 -6.32 16.29 -4.87
N THR A 123 -6.80 15.05 -4.67
CA THR A 123 -8.16 14.80 -4.14
C THR A 123 -8.15 14.83 -2.62
N ALA A 124 -9.03 15.65 -2.02
CA ALA A 124 -9.15 15.73 -0.58
C ALA A 124 -9.62 14.41 0.04
N GLY A 125 -9.05 14.05 1.19
CA GLY A 125 -9.46 12.90 1.96
C GLY A 125 -8.32 12.13 2.61
N ARG A 126 -8.64 10.92 3.04
CA ARG A 126 -7.74 10.03 3.75
C ARG A 126 -7.07 9.07 2.79
N TYR A 127 -5.77 8.95 2.91
CA TYR A 127 -4.94 8.01 2.17
C TYR A 127 -4.26 7.05 3.13
N GLU A 128 -4.37 5.76 2.87
CA GLU A 128 -3.71 4.68 3.59
C GLU A 128 -2.57 4.14 2.75
N ILE A 129 -1.38 3.98 3.34
CA ILE A 129 -0.17 3.59 2.65
C ILE A 129 0.40 2.32 3.28
N TRP A 130 0.70 1.33 2.45
CA TRP A 130 1.50 0.16 2.80
C TRP A 130 2.78 0.17 1.97
N VAL A 131 3.91 -0.07 2.63
CA VAL A 131 5.22 -0.23 1.99
C VAL A 131 5.66 -1.68 2.16
N GLY A 132 5.60 -2.42 1.07
CA GLY A 132 5.93 -3.84 1.05
C GLY A 132 7.33 -4.12 0.52
N THR A 133 7.69 -5.41 0.54
CA THR A 133 8.80 -5.97 -0.23
C THR A 133 8.26 -6.79 -1.39
N TYR A 134 8.90 -6.74 -2.55
CA TYR A 134 8.49 -7.52 -3.71
C TYR A 134 8.49 -9.02 -3.41
N SER A 135 9.55 -9.49 -2.78
CA SER A 135 9.67 -10.88 -2.33
C SER A 135 9.31 -11.04 -0.85
N SER A 136 8.76 -12.20 -0.49
CA SER A 136 8.52 -12.54 0.92
C SER A 136 9.84 -12.65 1.69
N GLY A 137 9.87 -12.18 2.93
CA GLY A 137 11.07 -12.25 3.77
C GLY A 137 10.99 -11.32 4.98
N ASP A 138 12.14 -11.07 5.58
CA ASP A 138 12.26 -10.15 6.71
C ASP A 138 12.02 -8.70 6.25
N PRO A 139 11.37 -7.88 7.07
CA PRO A 139 11.14 -6.48 6.76
C PRO A 139 12.45 -5.71 6.53
N GLN A 140 12.50 -4.85 5.50
CA GLN A 140 13.67 -4.11 5.03
C GLN A 140 13.60 -2.64 5.40
N PRO A 141 14.73 -1.98 5.75
CA PRO A 141 14.74 -0.54 5.98
C PRO A 141 14.33 0.23 4.72
N ALA A 142 13.43 1.19 4.88
CA ALA A 142 12.97 2.05 3.80
C ALA A 142 12.61 3.45 4.30
N VAL A 143 12.56 4.40 3.38
CA VAL A 143 12.06 5.75 3.60
C VAL A 143 10.88 5.99 2.66
N LEU A 144 9.73 6.25 3.23
CA LEU A 144 8.55 6.72 2.51
C LEU A 144 8.65 8.23 2.33
N SER A 145 8.37 8.71 1.14
CA SER A 145 8.30 10.13 0.78
C SER A 145 6.91 10.49 0.29
N ILE A 146 6.36 11.59 0.78
CA ILE A 146 5.15 12.23 0.28
C ILE A 146 5.53 13.64 -0.15
N SER A 147 5.30 14.00 -1.42
CA SER A 147 5.76 15.27 -1.98
C SER A 147 4.83 15.79 -3.09
N GLU A 148 4.81 17.10 -3.26
CA GLU A 148 4.22 17.75 -4.43
C GLU A 148 5.27 18.12 -5.49
N VAL A 149 6.58 18.05 -5.18
CA VAL A 149 7.64 18.61 -6.04
C VAL A 149 8.76 17.64 -6.38
N ALA A 150 8.92 16.53 -5.66
CA ALA A 150 10.01 15.58 -5.84
C ALA A 150 9.59 14.13 -5.56
N SER A 151 10.28 13.18 -6.20
CA SER A 151 10.18 11.74 -5.94
C SER A 151 11.58 11.13 -5.93
N PHE A 152 11.70 9.95 -5.33
CA PHE A 152 12.88 9.09 -5.42
C PHE A 152 12.68 8.04 -6.50
#